data_394b6d74deb59161d61bfd4a740f09fa
#
_entry.id   394b6d74deb59161d61bfd4a740f09fa
#
_cell.length_a   1.000
_cell.length_b   1.000
_cell.length_c   1.000
_cell.angle_alpha   90.00
_cell.angle_beta   90.00
_cell.angle_gamma   90.00
#
_symmetry.space_group_name_H-M   'P 1'
#
loop_
_entity.id
_entity.type
_entity.pdbx_description
1 polymer ?
#
loop_
_entity_poly.entity_id
_entity_poly.type
_entity_poly.pdbx_seq_one_letter_code
_entity_poly.pdbx_strand_id
1 'polypeptide(L)'
;MPYLDRNGVRLAYSAEGTGPAILLSHGFGLTRRMWQGQVEHLKDRYRVITWDFRGHGESDYPSDPDLYSMEQSIADMTALMDHLDVDKAIVGGLSLGGYTSLSFYAAHPERCAARLIIDCGP
;
A
#
# COMPACT_ATOMS: atom_id res chain seq x y z
N MET A 1 -15.74 -5.09 -4.98
CA MET A 1 -14.62 -4.37 -4.37
C MET A 1 -13.88 -5.28 -3.41
N PRO A 2 -12.60 -5.57 -3.66
CA PRO A 2 -11.87 -6.43 -2.73
C PRO A 2 -11.48 -5.69 -1.45
N TYR A 3 -11.62 -6.40 -0.36
CA TYR A 3 -11.25 -5.93 0.97
C TYR A 3 -10.45 -7.00 1.68
N LEU A 4 -9.51 -6.55 2.49
CA LEU A 4 -8.81 -7.39 3.45
C LEU A 4 -9.24 -6.97 4.85
N ASP A 5 -9.71 -7.91 5.66
CA ASP A 5 -10.01 -7.65 7.06
C ASP A 5 -8.76 -7.91 7.89
N ARG A 6 -8.25 -6.88 8.55
CA ARG A 6 -7.14 -7.02 9.49
C ARG A 6 -7.61 -6.59 10.87
N ASN A 7 -7.88 -7.58 11.70
CA ASN A 7 -8.30 -7.39 13.10
C ASN A 7 -9.53 -6.46 13.21
N GLY A 8 -10.50 -6.64 12.30
CA GLY A 8 -11.74 -5.88 12.33
C GLY A 8 -11.73 -4.58 11.55
N VAL A 9 -10.60 -4.22 10.94
CA VAL A 9 -10.50 -3.05 10.07
C VAL A 9 -10.40 -3.53 8.63
N ARG A 10 -11.38 -3.18 7.80
CA ARG A 10 -11.37 -3.55 6.38
C ARG A 10 -10.51 -2.57 5.60
N LEU A 11 -9.62 -3.10 4.80
CA LEU A 11 -8.72 -2.34 3.94
C LEU A 11 -9.12 -2.58 2.49
N ALA A 12 -9.48 -1.52 1.79
CA ALA A 12 -9.81 -1.61 0.37
C ALA A 12 -8.53 -1.64 -0.45
N TYR A 13 -8.48 -2.52 -1.44
CA TYR A 13 -7.32 -2.61 -2.32
C TYR A 13 -7.75 -2.99 -3.73
N SER A 14 -6.82 -2.85 -4.67
CA SER A 14 -6.96 -3.35 -6.04
C SER A 14 -5.67 -4.04 -6.41
N ALA A 15 -5.76 -5.11 -7.18
CA ALA A 15 -4.59 -5.82 -7.70
C ALA A 15 -4.86 -6.11 -9.17
N GLU A 16 -4.08 -5.54 -10.06
CA GLU A 16 -4.26 -5.67 -11.50
C GLU A 16 -2.96 -6.02 -12.18
N GLY A 17 -3.07 -6.84 -13.20
CA GLY A 17 -1.92 -7.25 -13.99
C GLY A 17 -1.24 -8.51 -13.47
N THR A 18 -0.19 -8.91 -14.16
CA THR A 18 0.63 -10.08 -13.83
C THR A 18 2.09 -9.72 -13.98
N GLY A 19 2.94 -10.39 -13.22
CA GLY A 19 4.37 -10.16 -13.22
C GLY A 19 4.89 -9.81 -11.83
N PRO A 20 6.10 -9.22 -11.75
CA PRO A 20 6.61 -8.77 -10.45
C PRO A 20 5.65 -7.79 -9.78
N ALA A 21 5.53 -7.88 -8.47
CA ALA A 21 4.59 -7.07 -7.72
C ALA A 21 5.11 -5.66 -7.46
N ILE A 22 4.21 -4.68 -7.60
CA ILE A 22 4.43 -3.30 -7.18
C ILE A 22 3.33 -2.96 -6.20
N LEU A 23 3.69 -2.46 -5.02
CA LEU A 23 2.74 -2.03 -3.99
C LEU A 23 2.85 -0.52 -3.83
N LEU A 24 1.79 0.19 -4.16
CA LEU A 24 1.75 1.66 -4.17
C LEU A 24 0.84 2.19 -3.07
N SER A 25 1.36 3.12 -2.29
CA SER A 25 0.67 3.76 -1.17
C SER A 25 0.46 5.24 -1.47
N HIS A 26 -0.76 5.71 -1.27
CA HIS A 26 -1.16 7.08 -1.62
C HIS A 26 -0.71 8.11 -0.58
N GLY A 27 -0.86 9.39 -0.90
CA GLY A 27 -0.59 10.49 0.00
C GLY A 27 -1.75 10.76 0.96
N PHE A 28 -1.47 11.47 2.05
CA PHE A 28 -2.48 11.86 3.03
C PHE A 28 -3.63 12.61 2.35
N GLY A 29 -4.85 12.23 2.69
CA GLY A 29 -6.04 12.85 2.14
C GLY A 29 -6.41 12.39 0.74
N LEU A 30 -5.63 11.48 0.16
CA LEU A 30 -5.89 10.93 -1.17
C LEU A 30 -6.42 9.50 -1.04
N THR A 31 -6.48 8.78 -2.15
CA THR A 31 -6.93 7.39 -2.19
C THR A 31 -6.08 6.61 -3.20
N ARG A 32 -6.25 5.27 -3.21
CA ARG A 32 -5.56 4.41 -4.17
C ARG A 32 -5.85 4.80 -5.63
N ARG A 33 -6.95 5.49 -5.88
CA ARG A 33 -7.35 5.89 -7.24
C ARG A 33 -6.40 6.90 -7.87
N MET A 34 -5.56 7.56 -7.07
CA MET A 34 -4.52 8.45 -7.61
C MET A 34 -3.55 7.70 -8.52
N TRP A 35 -3.44 6.38 -8.35
CA TRP A 35 -2.51 5.55 -9.12
C TRP A 35 -3.11 4.99 -10.41
N GLN A 36 -4.35 5.34 -10.75
CA GLN A 36 -5.04 4.71 -11.89
C GLN A 36 -4.26 4.82 -13.19
N GLY A 37 -3.64 5.96 -13.46
CA GLY A 37 -2.81 6.14 -14.66
C GLY A 37 -1.61 5.20 -14.69
N GLN A 38 -0.94 5.07 -13.56
CA GLN A 38 0.21 4.17 -13.42
C GLN A 38 -0.21 2.71 -13.55
N VAL A 39 -1.35 2.34 -12.94
CA VAL A 39 -1.88 0.99 -13.05
C VAL A 39 -2.12 0.64 -14.52
N GLU A 40 -2.81 1.50 -15.26
CA GLU A 40 -3.12 1.27 -16.67
C GLU A 40 -1.84 1.11 -17.50
N HIS A 41 -0.80 1.84 -17.17
CA HIS A 41 0.46 1.80 -17.90
C HIS A 41 1.34 0.59 -17.55
N LEU A 42 1.26 0.12 -16.30
CA LEU A 42 2.19 -0.90 -15.78
C LEU A 42 1.60 -2.31 -15.74
N LYS A 43 0.29 -2.47 -15.79
CA LYS A 43 -0.35 -3.77 -15.54
C LYS A 43 -0.02 -4.83 -16.59
N ASP A 44 0.47 -4.45 -17.76
CA ASP A 44 0.88 -5.40 -18.79
C ASP A 44 2.15 -6.17 -18.42
N ARG A 45 2.96 -5.61 -17.51
CA ARG A 45 4.26 -6.17 -17.12
C ARG A 45 4.39 -6.46 -15.64
N TYR A 46 3.53 -5.85 -14.82
CA TYR A 46 3.61 -5.91 -13.37
C TYR A 46 2.25 -6.24 -12.79
N ARG A 47 2.27 -6.86 -11.62
CA ARG A 47 1.08 -6.95 -10.79
C ARG A 47 1.05 -5.71 -9.91
N VAL A 48 0.17 -4.79 -10.23
CA VAL A 48 0.12 -3.49 -9.55
C VAL A 48 -0.93 -3.55 -8.45
N ILE A 49 -0.49 -3.40 -7.21
CA ILE A 49 -1.33 -3.44 -6.02
C ILE A 49 -1.41 -2.03 -5.48
N THR A 50 -2.63 -1.53 -5.34
CA THR A 50 -2.90 -0.22 -4.74
C THR A 50 -3.86 -0.42 -3.59
N TRP A 51 -3.79 0.43 -2.57
CA TRP A 51 -4.63 0.26 -1.40
C TRP A 51 -4.94 1.60 -0.75
N ASP A 52 -6.03 1.65 -0.01
CA ASP A 52 -6.42 2.81 0.77
C ASP A 52 -5.95 2.60 2.22
N PHE A 53 -5.17 3.54 2.74
CA PHE A 53 -4.84 3.55 4.17
C PHE A 53 -6.13 3.53 5.00
N ARG A 54 -6.07 2.96 6.19
CA ARG A 54 -7.18 3.09 7.14
C ARG A 54 -7.51 4.58 7.33
N GLY A 55 -8.78 4.90 7.38
CA GLY A 55 -9.25 6.30 7.45
C GLY A 55 -9.21 7.03 6.12
N HIS A 56 -9.02 6.32 5.01
CA HIS A 56 -8.99 6.90 3.67
C HIS A 56 -9.83 6.08 2.70
N GLY A 57 -10.34 6.74 1.68
CA GLY A 57 -11.03 6.10 0.57
C GLY A 57 -12.14 5.16 1.03
N GLU A 58 -12.07 3.92 0.56
CA GLU A 58 -13.08 2.91 0.85
C GLU A 58 -12.67 1.95 1.98
N SER A 59 -11.52 2.17 2.59
CA SER A 59 -11.14 1.44 3.81
C SER A 59 -11.95 1.93 5.00
N ASP A 60 -11.98 1.14 6.07
CA ASP A 60 -12.70 1.52 7.29
C ASP A 60 -12.05 2.73 7.96
N TYR A 61 -12.87 3.46 8.73
CA TYR A 61 -12.48 4.67 9.46
C TYR A 61 -12.66 4.42 10.96
N PRO A 62 -11.79 3.60 11.58
CA PRO A 62 -11.93 3.38 13.02
C PRO A 62 -11.82 4.68 13.79
N SER A 63 -12.66 4.82 14.83
CA SER A 63 -12.71 6.06 15.64
C SER A 63 -11.63 6.12 16.71
N ASP A 64 -11.05 4.98 17.07
CA ASP A 64 -10.01 4.92 18.10
C ASP A 64 -8.68 5.42 17.52
N PRO A 65 -8.13 6.54 18.04
CA PRO A 65 -6.87 7.07 17.51
C PRO A 65 -5.68 6.10 17.69
N ASP A 66 -5.74 5.17 18.63
CA ASP A 66 -4.69 4.17 18.84
C ASP A 66 -4.61 3.16 17.70
N LEU A 67 -5.64 3.10 16.86
CA LEU A 67 -5.65 2.23 15.68
C LEU A 67 -4.96 2.86 14.46
N TYR A 68 -4.44 4.07 14.61
CA TYR A 68 -3.69 4.76 13.57
C TYR A 68 -2.25 4.95 14.02
N SER A 69 -1.31 4.41 13.26
CA SER A 69 0.12 4.61 13.51
C SER A 69 0.90 4.12 12.30
N MET A 70 2.16 4.47 12.23
CA MET A 70 3.06 3.94 11.19
C MET A 70 3.18 2.43 11.33
N GLU A 71 3.24 1.91 12.55
CA GLU A 71 3.31 0.45 12.79
C GLU A 71 2.06 -0.25 12.26
N GLN A 72 0.89 0.34 12.44
CA GLN A 72 -0.35 -0.23 11.90
C GLN A 72 -0.34 -0.24 10.37
N SER A 73 0.14 0.83 9.76
CA SER A 73 0.23 0.90 8.29
C SER A 73 1.20 -0.13 7.74
N ILE A 74 2.35 -0.31 8.39
CA ILE A 74 3.32 -1.33 8.00
C ILE A 74 2.72 -2.73 8.14
N ALA A 75 2.01 -2.98 9.23
CA ALA A 75 1.34 -4.26 9.44
C ALA A 75 0.23 -4.50 8.41
N ASP A 76 -0.48 -3.44 8.02
CA ASP A 76 -1.49 -3.52 6.96
C ASP A 76 -0.83 -3.91 5.62
N MET A 77 0.29 -3.30 5.27
CA MET A 77 1.04 -3.63 4.05
C MET A 77 1.50 -5.10 4.06
N THR A 78 2.04 -5.55 5.18
CA THR A 78 2.47 -6.94 5.34
C THR A 78 1.30 -7.90 5.17
N ALA A 79 0.18 -7.61 5.82
CA ALA A 79 -1.02 -8.44 5.73
C ALA A 79 -1.56 -8.49 4.29
N LEU A 80 -1.52 -7.36 3.60
CA LEU A 80 -1.97 -7.28 2.21
C LEU A 80 -1.08 -8.13 1.29
N MET A 81 0.23 -8.02 1.44
CA MET A 81 1.17 -8.84 0.67
C MET A 81 0.95 -10.33 0.95
N ASP A 82 0.80 -10.71 2.22
CA ASP A 82 0.57 -12.11 2.60
C ASP A 82 -0.75 -12.62 2.02
N HIS A 83 -1.80 -11.81 2.08
CA HIS A 83 -3.12 -12.16 1.53
C HIS A 83 -3.05 -12.41 0.02
N LEU A 84 -2.23 -11.68 -0.69
CA LEU A 84 -2.07 -11.77 -2.14
C LEU A 84 -0.94 -12.71 -2.57
N ASP A 85 -0.34 -13.41 -1.64
CA ASP A 85 0.78 -14.34 -1.88
C ASP A 85 1.99 -13.66 -2.53
N VAL A 86 2.28 -12.44 -2.08
CA VAL A 86 3.41 -11.66 -2.58
C VAL A 86 4.54 -11.73 -1.56
N ASP A 87 5.64 -12.40 -1.95
CA ASP A 87 6.83 -12.51 -1.10
C ASP A 87 7.62 -11.19 -1.08
N LYS A 88 7.91 -10.66 -2.26
CA LYS A 88 8.64 -9.40 -2.44
C LYS A 88 7.91 -8.50 -3.40
N ALA A 89 7.97 -7.19 -3.14
CA ALA A 89 7.38 -6.18 -4.01
C ALA A 89 8.31 -4.98 -4.16
N ILE A 90 8.19 -4.30 -5.29
CA ILE A 90 8.66 -2.94 -5.41
C ILE A 90 7.66 -2.11 -4.60
N VAL A 91 8.13 -1.42 -3.56
CA VAL A 91 7.26 -0.61 -2.71
C VAL A 91 7.49 0.86 -2.98
N GLY A 92 6.43 1.62 -3.05
CA GLY A 92 6.55 3.04 -3.33
C GLY A 92 5.30 3.81 -2.96
N GLY A 93 5.41 5.12 -3.01
CA GLY A 93 4.31 5.98 -2.68
C GLY A 93 4.65 7.44 -2.77
N LEU A 94 3.61 8.25 -2.55
CA LEU A 94 3.67 9.70 -2.59
C LEU A 94 3.50 10.25 -1.18
N SER A 95 4.39 11.15 -0.76
CA SER A 95 4.32 11.85 0.52
C SER A 95 4.17 10.86 1.69
N LEU A 96 3.03 10.79 2.38
CA LEU A 96 2.78 9.82 3.44
C LEU A 96 3.06 8.39 2.96
N GLY A 97 2.61 8.05 1.75
CA GLY A 97 2.86 6.74 1.16
C GLY A 97 4.34 6.47 0.94
N GLY A 98 5.11 7.51 0.59
CA GLY A 98 6.56 7.40 0.46
C GLY A 98 7.24 7.15 1.79
N TYR A 99 6.86 7.88 2.83
CA TYR A 99 7.39 7.68 4.18
C TYR A 99 7.03 6.29 4.71
N THR A 100 5.80 5.86 4.49
CA THR A 100 5.35 4.53 4.91
C THR A 100 6.16 3.44 4.19
N SER A 101 6.43 3.63 2.89
CA SER A 101 7.24 2.69 2.12
C SER A 101 8.68 2.61 2.63
N LEU A 102 9.27 3.74 3.00
CA LEU A 102 10.61 3.76 3.62
C LEU A 102 10.61 3.02 4.96
N SER A 103 9.59 3.27 5.78
CA SER A 103 9.46 2.60 7.08
C SER A 103 9.22 1.10 6.92
N PHE A 104 8.43 0.72 5.92
CA PHE A 104 8.23 -0.69 5.59
C PHE A 104 9.55 -1.35 5.19
N TYR A 105 10.32 -0.69 4.33
CA TYR A 105 11.62 -1.20 3.93
C TYR A 105 12.55 -1.38 5.13
N ALA A 106 12.58 -0.39 6.04
CA ALA A 106 13.43 -0.48 7.22
C ALA A 106 13.03 -1.65 8.13
N ALA A 107 11.73 -1.93 8.24
CA ALA A 107 11.21 -3.02 9.06
C ALA A 107 11.32 -4.39 8.38
N HIS A 108 11.14 -4.44 7.06
CA HIS A 108 11.07 -5.69 6.29
C HIS A 108 11.87 -5.60 4.98
N PRO A 109 13.20 -5.39 5.06
CA PRO A 109 13.99 -5.25 3.83
C PRO A 109 13.94 -6.49 2.94
N GLU A 110 13.72 -7.68 3.53
CA GLU A 110 13.60 -8.94 2.81
C GLU A 110 12.33 -9.03 1.95
N ARG A 111 11.35 -8.15 2.21
CA ARG A 111 10.09 -8.11 1.48
C ARG A 111 10.10 -7.06 0.36
N CYS A 112 11.18 -6.33 0.21
CA CYS A 112 11.29 -5.24 -0.77
C CYS A 112 12.27 -5.61 -1.87
N ALA A 113 11.78 -5.68 -3.11
CA ALA A 113 12.63 -5.85 -4.28
C ALA A 113 13.32 -4.53 -4.65
N ALA A 114 12.60 -3.42 -4.49
CA ALA A 114 13.10 -2.07 -4.76
C ALA A 114 12.17 -1.05 -4.09
N ARG A 115 12.60 0.22 -4.08
CA ARG A 115 11.81 1.32 -3.52
C ARG A 115 11.58 2.38 -4.59
N LEU A 116 10.39 2.97 -4.58
CA LEU A 116 10.03 4.09 -5.44
C LEU A 116 9.39 5.16 -4.56
N ILE A 117 10.10 6.26 -4.35
CA ILE A 117 9.65 7.34 -3.47
C ILE A 117 9.37 8.57 -4.33
N ILE A 118 8.14 9.07 -4.27
CA ILE A 118 7.71 10.19 -5.07
C ILE A 118 7.32 11.33 -4.13
N ASP A 119 7.95 12.48 -4.29
CA ASP A 119 7.58 13.74 -3.64
C ASP A 119 7.44 13.60 -2.13
N CYS A 120 8.40 12.94 -1.50
CA CYS A 120 8.39 12.72 -0.06
C CYS A 120 8.76 13.95 0.75
N GLY A 121 9.44 14.89 0.13
CA GLY A 121 9.88 16.12 0.74
C GLY A 121 10.94 15.91 1.84
N PRO A 122 11.46 16.97 2.38
CA PRO A 122 12.33 16.89 3.55
C PRO A 122 11.54 16.70 4.82
#